data_b58c91c6ff6bf3b7a70187da36639874
#
_entry.id   b58c91c6ff6bf3b7a70187da36639874
#
_cell.length_a   1.000
_cell.length_b   1.000
_cell.length_c   1.000
_cell.angle_alpha   90.00
_cell.angle_beta   90.00
_cell.angle_gamma   90.00
#
_symmetry.space_group_name_H-M   'P 1'
#
loop_
_entity.id
_entity.type
_entity.pdbx_description
1 polymer ?
#
loop_
_entity_poly.entity_id
_entity_poly.type
_entity_poly.pdbx_seq_one_letter_code
_entity_poly.pdbx_strand_id
1 'polypeptide(L)'
;VKRSVFIPLGLAVGLLTTGLASAQDARFDVQAFRPFGAAQDLVTVGQTRPISHLSVSGGAYLNFALDPLVLVTAGTNSKALSIVGNRLQLDVMASVGLLDWIELGLDMPLVMFQSSDNLEAIGTEGFIQSFTPGDLRLTTKVAIPGLLREPDGSGWGGALTFGMGLPTGIQDAFTSDGATTWTPGLMMDYRFESGILLAFNAGVWLRPPREFAGVKWGNAATFGIGAEVPIVRGWGVTAVSTLSGSTPLDKFPDDVRQIPAEFLLGLRWYSGLGLTFTVGGGAGCGCSLTAPTLRLFTSIIWVPAITKEYEAIERFKEPPEPLPPPPPPVDPDGDSVIGEGDRCPSAAGPVENGGCPDTDKDSDAVVDRLDRCPEHPMGSRGRDGCPLARVEGNKIVILDQVHFATDQDVILPESFPILEEVASELLKHLEIQRVLVEAHTDARASDAYNNDLSRRRAASVMNFLLDSGIAVERLCSAGFGRSRPVAANDSESNMALNRRVEFTIQPPVNGPLPACPPDPAEQALPPVKQGRGKRQSPEPTRSASDAR
;
A
#
# COMPACT_ATOMS: atom_id res chain seq x y z
N VAL A 1 -45.15 13.82 14.47
CA VAL A 1 -44.91 15.27 14.41
C VAL A 1 -43.53 15.53 14.96
N LYS A 2 -42.50 15.56 14.10
CA LYS A 2 -41.16 15.96 14.46
C LYS A 2 -41.00 17.45 14.17
N ARG A 3 -40.83 18.24 15.20
CA ARG A 3 -40.46 19.66 15.10
C ARG A 3 -38.96 19.76 14.79
N SER A 4 -38.63 20.25 13.61
CA SER A 4 -37.29 20.68 13.22
C SER A 4 -36.97 21.98 13.95
N VAL A 5 -35.98 21.98 14.81
CA VAL A 5 -35.42 23.20 15.39
C VAL A 5 -34.31 23.67 14.45
N PHE A 6 -34.59 24.69 13.66
CA PHE A 6 -33.57 25.46 12.94
C PHE A 6 -32.95 26.44 13.93
N ILE A 7 -31.65 26.25 14.23
CA ILE A 7 -30.83 27.25 14.89
C ILE A 7 -30.10 28.02 13.79
N PRO A 8 -30.36 29.34 13.61
CA PRO A 8 -29.55 30.12 12.67
C PRO A 8 -28.20 30.41 13.32
N LEU A 9 -27.15 29.79 12.78
CA LEU A 9 -25.76 30.12 13.11
C LEU A 9 -25.42 31.45 12.44
N GLY A 10 -25.62 32.56 13.16
CA GLY A 10 -25.21 33.89 12.73
C GLY A 10 -23.68 33.99 12.77
N LEU A 11 -23.05 33.94 11.61
CA LEU A 11 -21.63 34.17 11.45
C LEU A 11 -21.33 35.67 11.59
N ALA A 12 -20.91 36.12 12.76
CA ALA A 12 -20.39 37.46 12.96
C ALA A 12 -18.96 37.49 12.37
N VAL A 13 -18.84 37.91 11.12
CA VAL A 13 -17.56 38.25 10.50
C VAL A 13 -17.12 39.62 11.06
N GLY A 14 -16.35 39.60 12.12
CA GLY A 14 -15.65 40.78 12.61
C GLY A 14 -14.52 41.12 11.64
N LEU A 15 -14.72 42.13 10.80
CA LEU A 15 -13.65 42.76 10.02
C LEU A 15 -12.68 43.46 10.96
N LEU A 16 -11.60 42.77 11.35
CA LEU A 16 -10.43 43.40 11.92
C LEU A 16 -9.66 44.05 10.78
N THR A 17 -9.80 45.35 10.64
CA THR A 17 -8.93 46.20 9.81
C THR A 17 -7.53 46.17 10.36
N THR A 18 -6.65 45.39 9.75
CA THR A 18 -5.22 45.45 10.01
C THR A 18 -4.63 46.68 9.33
N GLY A 19 -3.93 47.48 10.13
CA GLY A 19 -3.24 48.66 9.67
C GLY A 19 -2.24 48.35 8.57
N LEU A 20 -2.02 49.33 7.71
CA LEU A 20 -1.00 49.39 6.65
C LEU A 20 0.38 49.13 7.27
N ALA A 21 0.89 47.93 7.22
CA ALA A 21 2.29 47.59 7.49
C ALA A 21 3.08 47.82 6.21
N SER A 22 4.18 48.57 6.31
CA SER A 22 5.07 48.91 5.22
C SER A 22 5.64 47.64 4.55
N ALA A 23 5.80 47.73 3.24
CA ALA A 23 6.29 46.66 2.39
C ALA A 23 7.80 46.40 2.61
N GLN A 24 8.18 45.74 3.70
CA GLN A 24 9.59 45.48 3.96
C GLN A 24 9.94 44.08 4.48
N ASP A 25 9.01 43.15 4.60
CA ASP A 25 9.34 41.73 4.85
C ASP A 25 8.43 40.82 4.03
N ALA A 26 8.98 40.35 2.91
CA ALA A 26 8.29 39.68 1.82
C ALA A 26 8.34 38.14 1.91
N ARG A 27 8.80 37.59 3.04
CA ARG A 27 8.93 36.15 3.23
C ARG A 27 7.59 35.53 3.63
N PHE A 28 7.34 34.33 3.18
CA PHE A 28 6.08 33.61 3.33
C PHE A 28 6.32 32.11 3.54
N ASP A 29 5.30 31.37 3.96
CA ASP A 29 5.38 29.91 4.04
C ASP A 29 5.44 29.30 2.62
N VAL A 30 6.57 28.65 2.31
CA VAL A 30 6.80 28.02 0.99
C VAL A 30 6.26 26.58 0.94
N GLN A 31 5.73 26.05 2.04
CA GLN A 31 5.30 24.66 2.11
C GLN A 31 3.98 24.44 1.40
N ALA A 32 4.07 23.86 0.20
CA ALA A 32 2.91 23.39 -0.56
C ALA A 32 2.37 22.04 -0.01
N PHE A 33 3.22 21.22 0.60
CA PHE A 33 2.82 19.95 1.20
C PHE A 33 2.09 20.20 2.51
N ARG A 34 0.78 19.94 2.50
CA ARG A 34 -0.11 20.10 3.66
C ARG A 34 -0.88 18.79 3.83
N PRO A 35 -0.36 17.85 4.64
CA PRO A 35 -1.05 16.58 4.84
C PRO A 35 -2.32 16.79 5.65
N PHE A 36 -3.31 15.93 5.39
CA PHE A 36 -4.52 15.84 6.19
C PHE A 36 -4.31 14.89 7.37
N GLY A 37 -4.97 15.17 8.50
CA GLY A 37 -4.66 14.55 9.80
C GLY A 37 -5.31 13.20 10.07
N ALA A 38 -6.29 12.76 9.30
CA ALA A 38 -6.94 11.47 9.51
C ALA A 38 -6.25 10.35 8.71
N ALA A 39 -6.18 9.15 9.28
CA ALA A 39 -5.55 7.99 8.64
C ALA A 39 -6.17 7.62 7.28
N GLN A 40 -7.42 7.96 7.10
CA GLN A 40 -8.17 7.72 5.88
C GLN A 40 -7.92 8.77 4.79
N ASP A 41 -7.38 9.95 5.12
CA ASP A 41 -7.12 11.01 4.14
C ASP A 41 -5.98 10.65 3.19
N LEU A 42 -6.10 11.10 1.92
CA LEU A 42 -5.11 10.83 0.87
C LEU A 42 -3.98 11.86 0.93
N VAL A 43 -2.95 11.61 1.71
CA VAL A 43 -1.77 12.49 1.86
C VAL A 43 -2.14 13.99 1.89
N THR A 44 -2.21 14.65 0.72
CA THR A 44 -2.54 16.09 0.57
C THR A 44 -3.99 16.36 0.11
N VAL A 45 -4.81 15.33 -0.02
CA VAL A 45 -6.23 15.42 -0.43
C VAL A 45 -7.09 14.73 0.64
N GLY A 46 -7.98 15.48 1.26
CA GLY A 46 -8.86 14.94 2.31
C GLY A 46 -10.01 14.14 1.75
N GLN A 47 -10.49 13.18 2.51
CA GLN A 47 -11.75 12.48 2.30
C GLN A 47 -12.89 13.17 3.05
N THR A 48 -14.11 12.95 2.57
CA THR A 48 -15.30 13.64 3.09
C THR A 48 -15.75 13.13 4.44
N ARG A 49 -15.42 11.88 4.79
CA ARG A 49 -15.90 11.25 6.01
C ARG A 49 -15.07 11.68 7.20
N PRO A 50 -15.67 12.25 8.26
CA PRO A 50 -15.00 12.45 9.53
C PRO A 50 -14.74 11.13 10.26
N ILE A 51 -13.79 11.14 11.20
CA ILE A 51 -13.62 10.04 12.15
C ILE A 51 -14.83 9.98 13.11
N SER A 52 -15.11 8.79 13.63
CA SER A 52 -16.30 8.55 14.47
C SER A 52 -16.33 9.41 15.74
N HIS A 53 -17.53 9.57 16.31
CA HIS A 53 -17.74 10.37 17.51
C HIS A 53 -16.80 9.96 18.67
N LEU A 54 -16.14 10.95 19.28
CA LEU A 54 -15.17 10.82 20.35
C LEU A 54 -13.95 9.95 20.01
N SER A 55 -13.80 9.54 18.75
CA SER A 55 -12.55 8.91 18.29
C SER A 55 -11.47 9.97 18.13
N VAL A 56 -10.23 9.57 18.46
CA VAL A 56 -9.05 10.42 18.33
C VAL A 56 -8.11 9.78 17.32
N SER A 57 -7.55 10.57 16.45
CA SER A 57 -6.47 10.16 15.54
C SER A 57 -5.21 10.95 15.89
N GLY A 58 -4.06 10.34 15.75
CA GLY A 58 -2.79 11.02 15.92
C GLY A 58 -1.71 10.39 15.05
N GLY A 59 -0.76 11.21 14.63
CA GLY A 59 0.32 10.69 13.78
C GLY A 59 1.29 11.75 13.32
N ALA A 60 2.15 11.35 12.41
CA ALA A 60 3.13 12.24 11.85
C ALA A 60 3.45 11.90 10.39
N TYR A 61 3.75 12.93 9.62
CA TYR A 61 4.39 12.83 8.31
C TYR A 61 5.82 13.36 8.40
N LEU A 62 6.77 12.57 7.96
CA LEU A 62 8.14 13.04 7.70
C LEU A 62 8.28 13.20 6.19
N ASN A 63 8.61 14.40 5.72
CA ASN A 63 8.78 14.66 4.30
C ASN A 63 10.11 15.37 4.03
N PHE A 64 10.77 14.96 2.95
CA PHE A 64 11.97 15.58 2.42
C PHE A 64 11.65 16.19 1.06
N ALA A 65 11.97 17.47 0.87
CA ALA A 65 11.77 18.19 -0.37
C ALA A 65 13.11 18.73 -0.90
N LEU A 66 13.36 18.51 -2.18
CA LEU A 66 14.50 19.06 -2.90
C LEU A 66 14.05 20.27 -3.70
N ASP A 67 14.74 21.40 -3.53
CA ASP A 67 14.49 22.66 -4.20
C ASP A 67 13.02 23.17 -4.08
N PRO A 68 12.44 23.22 -2.85
CA PRO A 68 11.07 23.69 -2.69
C PRO A 68 10.86 25.19 -2.98
N LEU A 69 11.94 25.98 -3.06
CA LEU A 69 11.88 27.38 -3.53
C LEU A 69 13.18 27.74 -4.25
N VAL A 70 13.06 28.03 -5.54
CA VAL A 70 14.20 28.42 -6.38
C VAL A 70 13.93 29.72 -7.14
N LEU A 71 14.98 30.50 -7.39
CA LEU A 71 14.99 31.54 -8.41
C LEU A 71 15.52 30.96 -9.72
N VAL A 72 14.89 31.33 -10.81
CA VAL A 72 15.33 30.95 -12.16
C VAL A 72 15.75 32.20 -12.97
N THR A 73 16.69 32.00 -13.86
CA THR A 73 17.13 33.08 -14.78
C THR A 73 16.05 33.34 -15.81
N ALA A 74 15.65 34.61 -15.96
CA ALA A 74 14.68 35.00 -16.96
C ALA A 74 15.18 34.63 -18.37
N GLY A 75 14.32 33.98 -19.14
CA GLY A 75 14.57 33.57 -20.53
C GLY A 75 15.22 32.21 -20.73
N THR A 76 16.02 31.70 -19.80
CA THR A 76 16.63 30.34 -19.90
C THR A 76 15.95 29.31 -19.02
N ASN A 77 15.17 29.72 -18.03
CA ASN A 77 14.57 28.87 -16.98
C ASN A 77 15.59 27.98 -16.23
N SER A 78 16.88 28.31 -16.32
CA SER A 78 17.90 27.63 -15.55
C SER A 78 17.86 28.10 -14.10
N LYS A 79 18.04 27.15 -13.15
CA LYS A 79 18.14 27.46 -11.72
C LYS A 79 19.29 28.44 -11.49
N ALA A 80 18.98 29.61 -10.92
CA ALA A 80 19.93 30.64 -10.56
C ALA A 80 20.37 30.54 -9.10
N LEU A 81 19.43 30.27 -8.18
CA LEU A 81 19.67 30.25 -6.74
C LEU A 81 18.62 29.38 -6.05
N SER A 82 19.03 28.54 -5.09
CA SER A 82 18.12 27.87 -4.17
C SER A 82 17.90 28.71 -2.92
N ILE A 83 16.74 29.32 -2.81
CA ILE A 83 16.35 30.03 -1.58
C ILE A 83 16.10 29.02 -0.47
N VAL A 84 15.39 27.94 -0.78
CA VAL A 84 15.31 26.73 0.05
C VAL A 84 15.70 25.55 -0.84
N GLY A 85 16.90 24.98 -0.60
CA GLY A 85 17.46 23.91 -1.43
C GLY A 85 17.01 22.52 -0.99
N ASN A 86 17.19 22.21 0.30
CA ASN A 86 16.72 20.97 0.89
C ASN A 86 15.90 21.30 2.12
N ARG A 87 14.79 20.59 2.32
CA ARG A 87 13.98 20.72 3.54
C ARG A 87 13.54 19.33 4.01
N LEU A 88 13.85 19.02 5.25
CA LEU A 88 13.29 17.87 5.98
C LEU A 88 12.30 18.42 7.01
N GLN A 89 11.05 18.05 6.91
CA GLN A 89 9.97 18.52 7.77
C GLN A 89 9.21 17.36 8.38
N LEU A 90 8.86 17.51 9.65
CA LEU A 90 7.97 16.63 10.41
C LEU A 90 6.66 17.38 10.66
N ASP A 91 5.56 16.89 10.15
CA ASP A 91 4.21 17.38 10.45
C ASP A 91 3.61 16.46 11.52
N VAL A 92 3.39 16.97 12.73
CA VAL A 92 2.77 16.25 13.85
C VAL A 92 1.29 16.61 13.89
N MET A 93 0.44 15.60 13.81
CA MET A 93 -0.99 15.80 13.63
C MET A 93 -1.83 15.07 14.66
N ALA A 94 -2.97 15.64 14.97
CA ALA A 94 -4.01 15.00 15.75
C ALA A 94 -5.38 15.44 15.25
N SER A 95 -6.38 14.57 15.36
CA SER A 95 -7.76 14.94 15.10
C SER A 95 -8.72 14.25 16.07
N VAL A 96 -9.90 14.83 16.22
CA VAL A 96 -10.99 14.29 17.03
C VAL A 96 -12.31 14.39 16.28
N GLY A 97 -13.07 13.31 16.27
CA GLY A 97 -14.41 13.26 15.70
C GLY A 97 -15.47 13.73 16.69
N LEU A 98 -16.39 14.54 16.22
CA LEU A 98 -17.55 15.00 16.98
C LEU A 98 -18.83 14.69 16.21
N LEU A 99 -19.81 14.07 16.90
CA LEU A 99 -21.16 13.82 16.37
C LEU A 99 -21.20 13.03 15.03
N ASP A 100 -20.17 12.25 14.71
CA ASP A 100 -19.99 11.45 13.48
C ASP A 100 -19.99 12.26 12.16
N TRP A 101 -20.22 13.57 12.22
CA TRP A 101 -20.27 14.45 11.05
C TRP A 101 -19.36 15.69 11.15
N ILE A 102 -18.64 15.87 12.27
CA ILE A 102 -17.63 16.91 12.45
C ILE A 102 -16.30 16.27 12.83
N GLU A 103 -15.20 16.77 12.27
CA GLU A 103 -13.85 16.44 12.68
C GLU A 103 -13.07 17.73 12.92
N LEU A 104 -12.40 17.82 14.06
CA LEU A 104 -11.45 18.88 14.36
C LEU A 104 -10.03 18.31 14.26
N GLY A 105 -9.21 18.94 13.47
CA GLY A 105 -7.82 18.57 13.24
C GLY A 105 -6.85 19.66 13.69
N LEU A 106 -5.67 19.25 14.10
CA LEU A 106 -4.52 20.07 14.43
C LEU A 106 -3.31 19.51 13.72
N ASP A 107 -2.48 20.39 13.15
CA ASP A 107 -1.24 20.04 12.48
C ASP A 107 -0.15 21.05 12.87
N MET A 108 0.97 20.55 13.40
CA MET A 108 2.14 21.30 13.82
C MET A 108 3.33 20.92 12.94
N PRO A 109 3.66 21.73 11.94
CA PRO A 109 4.84 21.49 11.11
C PRO A 109 6.11 21.90 11.85
N LEU A 110 7.12 21.04 11.80
CA LEU A 110 8.45 21.26 12.38
C LEU A 110 9.49 21.03 11.29
N VAL A 111 10.15 22.07 10.84
CA VAL A 111 11.31 21.94 9.96
C VAL A 111 12.49 21.44 10.78
N MET A 112 12.89 20.19 10.55
CA MET A 112 13.99 19.54 11.26
C MET A 112 15.35 19.96 10.70
N PHE A 113 15.39 20.21 9.40
CA PHE A 113 16.57 20.65 8.67
C PHE A 113 16.16 21.37 7.40
N GLN A 114 16.85 22.46 7.07
CA GLN A 114 16.79 23.06 5.74
C GLN A 114 18.12 23.71 5.38
N SER A 115 18.37 23.81 4.08
CA SER A 115 19.55 24.47 3.52
C SER A 115 19.14 25.55 2.53
N SER A 116 20.02 26.52 2.31
CA SER A 116 19.89 27.54 1.26
C SER A 116 21.24 27.74 0.60
N ASP A 117 21.24 28.31 -0.59
CA ASP A 117 22.43 28.97 -1.12
C ASP A 117 22.72 30.25 -0.31
N ASN A 118 23.85 30.92 -0.58
CA ASN A 118 24.12 32.22 0.06
C ASN A 118 23.14 33.26 -0.48
N LEU A 119 22.29 33.81 0.40
CA LEU A 119 21.21 34.73 0.04
C LEU A 119 21.64 36.21 0.01
N GLU A 120 22.91 36.53 0.27
CA GLU A 120 23.42 37.92 0.21
C GLU A 120 23.19 38.57 -1.16
N ALA A 121 23.21 37.77 -2.24
CA ALA A 121 22.95 38.22 -3.59
C ALA A 121 21.55 38.82 -3.81
N ILE A 122 20.58 38.50 -2.92
CA ILE A 122 19.22 39.05 -2.95
C ILE A 122 18.92 40.00 -1.78
N GLY A 123 19.99 40.45 -1.07
CA GLY A 123 19.88 41.45 0.00
C GLY A 123 19.39 40.93 1.33
N THR A 124 19.52 39.61 1.57
CA THR A 124 19.18 38.98 2.84
C THR A 124 20.43 38.49 3.56
N GLU A 125 20.39 38.41 4.91
CA GLU A 125 21.52 37.93 5.69
C GLU A 125 21.75 36.43 5.49
N GLY A 126 22.86 36.05 4.90
CA GLY A 126 23.52 34.76 4.88
C GLY A 126 22.62 33.54 4.55
N PHE A 127 22.45 32.64 5.50
CA PHE A 127 21.74 31.38 5.34
C PHE A 127 20.46 31.35 6.17
N ILE A 128 19.45 30.57 5.73
CA ILE A 128 18.21 30.40 6.48
C ILE A 128 18.43 29.48 7.72
N GLN A 129 17.63 29.71 8.76
CA GLN A 129 17.67 28.90 9.99
C GLN A 129 17.30 27.46 9.69
N SER A 130 18.14 26.49 10.12
CA SER A 130 17.95 25.07 9.84
C SER A 130 16.77 24.47 10.58
N PHE A 131 16.67 24.66 11.90
CA PHE A 131 15.58 24.10 12.71
C PHE A 131 14.59 25.20 13.10
N THR A 132 13.31 25.01 12.77
CA THR A 132 12.29 26.03 13.01
C THR A 132 10.87 25.42 13.03
N PRO A 133 9.95 25.91 13.88
CA PRO A 133 8.54 25.58 13.75
C PRO A 133 7.94 26.25 12.51
N GLY A 134 6.88 25.67 11.98
CA GLY A 134 5.99 26.30 11.01
C GLY A 134 4.74 26.87 11.66
N ASP A 135 3.81 27.32 10.82
CA ASP A 135 2.53 27.83 11.28
C ASP A 135 1.63 26.69 11.74
N LEU A 136 1.13 26.79 12.98
CA LEU A 136 0.16 25.85 13.52
C LEU A 136 -1.14 25.91 12.71
N ARG A 137 -1.64 24.77 12.27
CA ARG A 137 -2.84 24.66 11.46
C ARG A 137 -3.96 23.96 12.22
N LEU A 138 -5.11 24.60 12.26
CA LEU A 138 -6.35 24.04 12.79
C LEU A 138 -7.29 23.78 11.61
N THR A 139 -7.92 22.64 11.57
CA THR A 139 -8.88 22.27 10.53
C THR A 139 -10.19 21.80 11.11
N THR A 140 -11.28 22.18 10.50
CA THR A 140 -12.62 21.66 10.79
C THR A 140 -13.18 21.06 9.52
N LYS A 141 -13.61 19.82 9.58
CA LYS A 141 -14.30 19.11 8.49
C LYS A 141 -15.74 18.86 8.95
N VAL A 142 -16.71 19.21 8.13
CA VAL A 142 -18.14 19.05 8.41
C VAL A 142 -18.78 18.31 7.25
N ALA A 143 -19.21 17.08 7.49
CA ALA A 143 -19.90 16.29 6.49
C ALA A 143 -21.25 16.93 6.13
N ILE A 144 -21.59 16.94 4.85
CA ILE A 144 -22.86 17.49 4.35
C ILE A 144 -23.97 16.46 4.63
N PRO A 145 -25.03 16.83 5.37
CA PRO A 145 -26.18 15.94 5.59
C PRO A 145 -26.77 15.44 4.26
N GLY A 146 -26.96 14.12 4.15
CA GLY A 146 -27.44 13.47 2.92
C GLY A 146 -26.34 13.06 1.93
N LEU A 147 -25.08 13.52 2.15
CA LEU A 147 -23.88 13.06 1.45
C LEU A 147 -22.87 12.39 2.42
N LEU A 148 -23.32 12.02 3.62
CA LEU A 148 -22.51 11.24 4.55
C LEU A 148 -22.58 9.77 4.16
N ARG A 149 -21.48 9.26 3.60
CA ARG A 149 -21.34 7.88 3.19
C ARG A 149 -21.13 6.96 4.40
N GLU A 150 -21.75 5.77 4.37
CA GLU A 150 -21.48 4.71 5.36
C GLU A 150 -19.98 4.32 5.39
N PRO A 151 -19.49 3.78 6.51
CA PRO A 151 -18.07 3.45 6.67
C PRO A 151 -17.46 2.66 5.51
N ASP A 152 -18.12 1.58 5.13
CA ASP A 152 -17.70 0.65 4.09
C ASP A 152 -18.60 0.75 2.83
N GLY A 153 -19.48 1.77 2.79
CA GLY A 153 -20.43 1.96 1.69
C GLY A 153 -19.77 2.53 0.44
N SER A 154 -20.26 2.10 -0.73
CA SER A 154 -19.99 2.75 -2.01
C SER A 154 -20.83 4.02 -2.16
N GLY A 155 -20.45 4.91 -3.09
CA GLY A 155 -21.21 6.11 -3.42
C GLY A 155 -20.48 7.42 -3.14
N TRP A 156 -21.24 8.51 -3.27
CA TRP A 156 -20.74 9.87 -3.08
C TRP A 156 -20.65 10.26 -1.61
N GLY A 157 -19.59 11.01 -1.26
CA GLY A 157 -19.46 11.76 -0.03
C GLY A 157 -19.29 13.25 -0.32
N GLY A 158 -19.67 14.09 0.65
CA GLY A 158 -19.50 15.53 0.58
C GLY A 158 -19.20 16.13 1.95
N ALA A 159 -18.25 17.07 2.03
CA ALA A 159 -17.92 17.78 3.26
C ALA A 159 -17.48 19.21 2.98
N LEU A 160 -17.78 20.12 3.92
CA LEU A 160 -17.18 21.44 3.98
C LEU A 160 -15.95 21.40 4.90
N THR A 161 -14.94 22.17 4.54
CA THR A 161 -13.74 22.34 5.37
C THR A 161 -13.49 23.80 5.68
N PHE A 162 -12.92 24.03 6.84
CA PHE A 162 -12.49 25.34 7.25
C PHE A 162 -11.16 25.21 7.99
N GLY A 163 -10.10 25.73 7.40
CA GLY A 163 -8.76 25.73 8.01
C GLY A 163 -8.38 27.13 8.49
N MET A 164 -7.58 27.17 9.55
CA MET A 164 -6.99 28.38 10.12
C MET A 164 -5.50 28.11 10.39
N GLY A 165 -4.63 28.91 9.79
CA GLY A 165 -3.20 28.94 10.11
C GLY A 165 -2.87 30.05 11.10
N LEU A 166 -2.20 29.72 12.20
CA LEU A 166 -1.73 30.68 13.19
C LEU A 166 -0.24 30.96 12.97
N PRO A 167 0.22 32.22 13.00
CA PRO A 167 1.60 32.59 12.68
C PRO A 167 2.56 32.24 13.84
N THR A 168 2.78 30.95 14.05
CA THR A 168 3.70 30.42 15.07
C THR A 168 5.09 30.11 14.50
N GLY A 169 5.22 30.08 13.19
CA GLY A 169 6.47 29.85 12.48
C GLY A 169 7.34 31.11 12.40
N ILE A 170 8.47 30.96 11.73
CA ILE A 170 9.46 32.03 11.57
C ILE A 170 9.49 32.50 10.11
N GLN A 171 9.12 33.74 9.86
CA GLN A 171 9.10 34.32 8.50
C GLN A 171 10.48 34.27 7.84
N ASP A 172 11.54 34.62 8.58
CA ASP A 172 12.91 34.64 8.06
C ASP A 172 13.40 33.26 7.62
N ALA A 173 12.79 32.20 8.12
CA ALA A 173 13.04 30.82 7.74
C ALA A 173 12.09 30.29 6.64
N PHE A 174 11.23 31.10 6.07
CA PHE A 174 10.21 30.71 5.08
C PHE A 174 9.26 29.61 5.61
N THR A 175 8.87 29.70 6.88
CA THR A 175 7.99 28.73 7.55
C THR A 175 6.72 29.36 8.11
N SER A 176 6.47 30.65 7.84
CA SER A 176 5.29 31.39 8.29
C SER A 176 4.87 32.45 7.27
N ASP A 177 3.56 32.65 7.15
CA ASP A 177 2.97 33.80 6.44
C ASP A 177 2.98 35.07 7.34
N GLY A 178 3.37 34.96 8.61
CA GLY A 178 3.43 36.07 9.57
C GLY A 178 2.09 36.69 9.93
N ALA A 179 0.99 36.05 9.56
CA ALA A 179 -0.36 36.46 9.87
C ALA A 179 -1.30 35.26 9.87
N THR A 180 -2.44 35.40 10.51
CA THR A 180 -3.48 34.36 10.46
C THR A 180 -3.98 34.16 9.02
N THR A 181 -4.01 32.92 8.57
CA THR A 181 -4.51 32.53 7.25
C THR A 181 -5.77 31.69 7.38
N TRP A 182 -6.62 31.68 6.35
CA TRP A 182 -7.88 30.97 6.33
C TRP A 182 -7.99 30.13 5.06
N THR A 183 -8.51 28.90 5.21
CA THR A 183 -8.68 27.97 4.09
C THR A 183 -10.07 27.33 4.07
N PRO A 184 -11.14 28.11 3.72
CA PRO A 184 -12.44 27.51 3.45
C PRO A 184 -12.38 26.64 2.20
N GLY A 185 -13.08 25.50 2.23
CA GLY A 185 -13.07 24.56 1.11
C GLY A 185 -14.25 23.61 1.09
N LEU A 186 -14.34 22.89 -0.01
CA LEU A 186 -15.29 21.82 -0.29
C LEU A 186 -14.52 20.55 -0.62
N MET A 187 -14.98 19.44 -0.09
CA MET A 187 -14.51 18.11 -0.42
C MET A 187 -15.65 17.29 -1.01
N MET A 188 -15.32 16.50 -2.01
CA MET A 188 -16.19 15.47 -2.57
C MET A 188 -15.38 14.21 -2.78
N ASP A 189 -15.97 13.05 -2.54
CA ASP A 189 -15.35 11.79 -2.89
C ASP A 189 -16.38 10.79 -3.44
N TYR A 190 -15.88 9.79 -4.14
CA TYR A 190 -16.68 8.66 -4.60
C TYR A 190 -15.91 7.36 -4.32
N ARG A 191 -16.56 6.46 -3.58
CA ARG A 191 -16.03 5.12 -3.36
C ARG A 191 -16.78 4.11 -4.20
N PHE A 192 -16.06 3.36 -5.00
CA PHE A 192 -16.59 2.25 -5.78
C PHE A 192 -16.77 1.00 -4.91
N GLU A 193 -17.64 0.10 -5.31
CA GLU A 193 -17.79 -1.23 -4.67
C GLU A 193 -16.49 -2.03 -4.70
N SER A 194 -15.64 -1.80 -5.70
CA SER A 194 -14.29 -2.36 -5.77
C SER A 194 -13.35 -1.90 -4.66
N GLY A 195 -13.75 -0.90 -3.85
CA GLY A 195 -12.94 -0.26 -2.83
C GLY A 195 -12.06 0.88 -3.34
N ILE A 196 -12.02 1.13 -4.65
CA ILE A 196 -11.33 2.30 -5.22
C ILE A 196 -12.02 3.56 -4.71
N LEU A 197 -11.22 4.53 -4.26
CA LEU A 197 -11.68 5.84 -3.84
C LEU A 197 -11.12 6.91 -4.78
N LEU A 198 -11.97 7.83 -5.22
CA LEU A 198 -11.58 9.08 -5.88
C LEU A 198 -11.99 10.23 -4.99
N ALA A 199 -11.11 11.20 -4.77
CA ALA A 199 -11.37 12.38 -3.94
C ALA A 199 -11.02 13.67 -4.69
N PHE A 200 -11.81 14.70 -4.45
CA PHE A 200 -11.70 16.03 -5.07
C PHE A 200 -11.85 17.08 -3.99
N ASN A 201 -10.88 17.99 -3.90
CA ASN A 201 -10.93 19.11 -2.97
C ASN A 201 -10.81 20.40 -3.77
N ALA A 202 -11.59 21.41 -3.39
CA ALA A 202 -11.50 22.76 -3.90
C ALA A 202 -11.66 23.75 -2.76
N GLY A 203 -10.88 24.82 -2.77
CA GLY A 203 -10.92 25.79 -1.69
C GLY A 203 -10.28 27.12 -2.07
N VAL A 204 -10.20 27.97 -1.08
CA VAL A 204 -9.55 29.28 -1.20
C VAL A 204 -8.57 29.42 -0.02
N TRP A 205 -7.36 29.82 -0.33
CA TRP A 205 -6.38 30.20 0.68
C TRP A 205 -6.35 31.73 0.79
N LEU A 206 -6.90 32.25 1.89
CA LEU A 206 -6.94 33.67 2.22
C LEU A 206 -5.74 34.00 3.10
N ARG A 207 -4.87 34.88 2.60
CA ARG A 207 -3.63 35.31 3.27
C ARG A 207 -3.23 36.74 2.87
N PRO A 208 -2.44 37.44 3.68
CA PRO A 208 -1.98 38.78 3.33
C PRO A 208 -1.18 38.74 2.02
N PRO A 209 -1.32 39.78 1.17
CA PRO A 209 -0.51 39.89 -0.03
C PRO A 209 0.95 40.12 0.36
N ARG A 210 1.85 39.39 -0.32
CA ARG A 210 3.32 39.50 -0.19
C ARG A 210 3.92 39.64 -1.57
N GLU A 211 5.07 40.25 -1.65
CA GLU A 211 5.85 40.32 -2.89
C GLU A 211 7.29 39.90 -2.60
N PHE A 212 7.78 38.89 -3.29
CA PHE A 212 9.13 38.38 -3.14
C PHE A 212 9.74 38.12 -4.52
N ALA A 213 10.92 38.69 -4.77
CA ALA A 213 11.62 38.57 -6.04
C ALA A 213 10.74 38.92 -7.28
N GLY A 214 9.88 39.94 -7.15
CA GLY A 214 8.97 40.37 -8.22
C GLY A 214 7.73 39.49 -8.43
N VAL A 215 7.56 38.45 -7.63
CA VAL A 215 6.37 37.59 -7.65
C VAL A 215 5.44 37.97 -6.50
N LYS A 216 4.17 38.21 -6.83
CA LYS A 216 3.12 38.52 -5.84
C LYS A 216 2.48 37.23 -5.33
N TRP A 217 2.44 37.11 -4.01
CA TRP A 217 1.77 36.05 -3.26
C TRP A 217 0.60 36.64 -2.49
N GLY A 218 -0.57 36.08 -2.64
CA GLY A 218 -1.77 36.57 -1.99
C GLY A 218 -2.83 35.46 -1.93
N ASN A 219 -4.08 35.85 -1.99
CA ASN A 219 -5.19 34.91 -2.02
C ASN A 219 -5.07 33.97 -3.21
N ALA A 220 -5.31 32.68 -3.00
CA ALA A 220 -5.20 31.66 -4.02
C ALA A 220 -6.39 30.69 -3.99
N ALA A 221 -6.86 30.26 -5.15
CA ALA A 221 -7.71 29.10 -5.25
C ALA A 221 -6.83 27.84 -5.09
N THR A 222 -7.31 26.86 -4.32
CA THR A 222 -6.63 25.57 -4.10
C THR A 222 -7.44 24.45 -4.72
N PHE A 223 -6.76 23.44 -5.22
CA PHE A 223 -7.38 22.25 -5.79
C PHE A 223 -6.61 21.00 -5.39
N GLY A 224 -7.31 19.88 -5.32
CA GLY A 224 -6.73 18.58 -5.07
C GLY A 224 -7.54 17.47 -5.72
N ILE A 225 -6.86 16.50 -6.32
CA ILE A 225 -7.44 15.28 -6.85
C ILE A 225 -6.63 14.13 -6.28
N GLY A 226 -7.31 13.11 -5.77
CA GLY A 226 -6.66 11.95 -5.19
C GLY A 226 -7.35 10.66 -5.56
N ALA A 227 -6.59 9.59 -5.55
CA ALA A 227 -7.11 8.24 -5.72
C ALA A 227 -6.43 7.28 -4.75
N GLU A 228 -7.20 6.34 -4.22
CA GLU A 228 -6.71 5.20 -3.48
C GLU A 228 -7.22 3.92 -4.13
N VAL A 229 -6.29 3.00 -4.42
CA VAL A 229 -6.57 1.74 -5.11
C VAL A 229 -6.07 0.58 -4.25
N PRO A 230 -6.94 -0.34 -3.81
CA PRO A 230 -6.51 -1.56 -3.12
C PRO A 230 -5.66 -2.42 -4.06
N ILE A 231 -4.42 -2.77 -3.63
CA ILE A 231 -3.50 -3.63 -4.38
C ILE A 231 -3.55 -5.05 -3.84
N VAL A 232 -3.36 -5.20 -2.51
CA VAL A 232 -3.39 -6.50 -1.84
C VAL A 232 -4.40 -6.42 -0.70
N ARG A 233 -5.65 -6.83 -1.00
CA ARG A 233 -6.78 -6.67 -0.07
C ARG A 233 -6.58 -7.41 1.24
N GLY A 234 -6.11 -8.66 1.19
CA GLY A 234 -5.89 -9.48 2.39
C GLY A 234 -4.82 -8.92 3.33
N TRP A 235 -3.94 -8.06 2.85
CA TRP A 235 -2.85 -7.46 3.63
C TRP A 235 -3.09 -5.98 3.94
N GLY A 236 -4.21 -5.40 3.50
CA GLY A 236 -4.51 -3.99 3.72
C GLY A 236 -3.55 -3.04 3.00
N VAL A 237 -2.98 -3.43 1.85
CA VAL A 237 -2.06 -2.60 1.08
C VAL A 237 -2.80 -1.90 -0.05
N THR A 238 -2.67 -0.58 -0.13
CA THR A 238 -3.26 0.27 -1.16
C THR A 238 -2.20 1.14 -1.84
N ALA A 239 -2.43 1.51 -3.08
CA ALA A 239 -1.72 2.60 -3.74
C ALA A 239 -2.50 3.90 -3.54
N VAL A 240 -1.79 4.97 -3.19
CA VAL A 240 -2.35 6.30 -3.01
C VAL A 240 -1.67 7.25 -3.97
N SER A 241 -2.45 8.02 -4.73
CA SER A 241 -1.93 9.10 -5.59
C SER A 241 -2.66 10.39 -5.34
N THR A 242 -1.96 11.51 -5.35
CA THR A 242 -2.56 12.85 -5.23
C THR A 242 -1.90 13.83 -6.20
N LEU A 243 -2.71 14.71 -6.75
CA LEU A 243 -2.30 15.92 -7.45
C LEU A 243 -2.94 17.08 -6.71
N SER A 244 -2.15 17.98 -6.18
CA SER A 244 -2.65 19.17 -5.48
C SER A 244 -1.88 20.42 -5.90
N GLY A 245 -2.53 21.57 -5.81
CA GLY A 245 -1.91 22.82 -6.18
C GLY A 245 -2.77 24.04 -5.85
N SER A 246 -2.26 25.21 -6.24
CA SER A 246 -2.97 26.46 -6.03
C SER A 246 -2.74 27.42 -7.20
N THR A 247 -3.67 28.37 -7.40
CA THR A 247 -3.55 29.42 -8.39
C THR A 247 -3.96 30.76 -7.78
N PRO A 248 -3.22 31.87 -8.05
CA PRO A 248 -3.60 33.19 -7.57
C PRO A 248 -5.02 33.59 -7.99
N LEU A 249 -5.75 34.26 -7.10
CA LEU A 249 -7.10 34.77 -7.39
C LEU A 249 -7.10 36.17 -8.03
N ASP A 250 -6.06 36.96 -7.77
CA ASP A 250 -6.02 38.36 -8.21
C ASP A 250 -5.87 38.50 -9.74
N LYS A 251 -5.10 37.61 -10.34
CA LYS A 251 -4.88 37.51 -11.78
C LYS A 251 -4.61 36.07 -12.14
N PHE A 252 -5.45 35.51 -13.03
CA PHE A 252 -5.15 34.16 -13.55
C PHE A 252 -3.78 34.19 -14.25
N PRO A 253 -2.87 33.26 -13.94
CA PRO A 253 -1.52 33.27 -14.51
C PRO A 253 -1.57 33.16 -16.02
N ASP A 254 -0.82 34.07 -16.70
CA ASP A 254 -0.62 34.01 -18.15
C ASP A 254 0.21 32.75 -18.55
N ASP A 255 0.92 32.17 -17.59
CA ASP A 255 1.75 30.96 -17.74
C ASP A 255 1.40 29.93 -16.68
N VAL A 256 1.13 28.70 -17.10
CA VAL A 256 0.87 27.52 -16.22
C VAL A 256 2.00 27.32 -15.20
N ARG A 257 3.20 27.79 -15.49
CA ARG A 257 4.37 27.74 -14.58
C ARG A 257 4.20 28.54 -13.28
N GLN A 258 3.24 29.43 -13.21
CA GLN A 258 2.91 30.17 -11.99
C GLN A 258 1.94 29.42 -11.08
N ILE A 259 1.48 28.23 -11.50
CA ILE A 259 0.60 27.36 -10.72
C ILE A 259 1.47 26.30 -10.01
N PRO A 260 1.76 26.46 -8.71
CA PRO A 260 2.43 25.42 -7.96
C PRO A 260 1.50 24.19 -7.85
N ALA A 261 1.89 23.13 -8.51
CA ALA A 261 1.20 21.84 -8.43
C ALA A 261 2.21 20.73 -8.18
N GLU A 262 1.83 19.75 -7.37
CA GLU A 262 2.66 18.62 -6.99
C GLU A 262 1.88 17.32 -7.16
N PHE A 263 2.50 16.35 -7.82
CA PHE A 263 1.98 14.98 -7.95
C PHE A 263 2.75 14.07 -7.00
N LEU A 264 2.02 13.30 -6.20
CA LEU A 264 2.56 12.34 -5.23
C LEU A 264 1.98 10.96 -5.51
N LEU A 265 2.81 9.95 -5.33
CA LEU A 265 2.44 8.54 -5.40
C LEU A 265 3.04 7.81 -4.20
N GLY A 266 2.28 6.91 -3.59
CA GLY A 266 2.75 6.15 -2.44
C GLY A 266 2.06 4.81 -2.29
N LEU A 267 2.64 3.99 -1.43
CA LEU A 267 2.06 2.76 -0.92
C LEU A 267 1.63 3.00 0.52
N ARG A 268 0.44 2.54 0.84
CA ARG A 268 -0.15 2.62 2.18
C ARG A 268 -0.48 1.22 2.68
N TRP A 269 -0.14 0.98 3.92
CA TRP A 269 -0.47 -0.25 4.63
C TRP A 269 -1.32 0.04 5.86
N TYR A 270 -2.51 -0.57 5.91
CA TYR A 270 -3.41 -0.54 7.05
C TYR A 270 -3.15 -1.76 7.93
N SER A 271 -2.62 -1.55 9.13
CA SER A 271 -2.46 -2.63 10.10
C SER A 271 -3.79 -2.96 10.78
N GLY A 272 -3.99 -4.20 11.20
CA GLY A 272 -5.16 -4.60 12.00
C GLY A 272 -5.23 -3.94 13.39
N LEU A 273 -4.21 -3.15 13.78
CA LEU A 273 -4.11 -2.48 15.09
C LEU A 273 -4.51 -1.00 15.04
N GLY A 274 -5.09 -0.53 13.92
CA GLY A 274 -5.44 0.88 13.73
C GLY A 274 -4.26 1.77 13.32
N LEU A 275 -3.09 1.20 13.08
CA LEU A 275 -1.94 1.93 12.54
C LEU A 275 -1.98 1.92 11.01
N THR A 276 -1.72 3.07 10.41
CA THR A 276 -1.57 3.25 8.97
C THR A 276 -0.18 3.77 8.67
N PHE A 277 0.54 3.07 7.83
CA PHE A 277 1.87 3.47 7.35
C PHE A 277 1.77 3.86 5.87
N THR A 278 2.34 5.00 5.51
CA THR A 278 2.41 5.40 4.10
C THR A 278 3.86 5.75 3.77
N VAL A 279 4.34 5.32 2.62
CA VAL A 279 5.63 5.71 2.07
C VAL A 279 5.46 6.06 0.60
N GLY A 280 6.08 7.12 0.18
CA GLY A 280 5.94 7.55 -1.21
C GLY A 280 6.87 8.67 -1.59
N GLY A 281 6.65 9.16 -2.78
CA GLY A 281 7.38 10.30 -3.32
C GLY A 281 6.64 10.91 -4.51
N GLY A 282 7.20 11.98 -5.02
CA GLY A 282 6.65 12.69 -6.16
C GLY A 282 7.48 13.90 -6.52
N ALA A 283 6.92 14.74 -7.37
CA ALA A 283 7.57 15.93 -7.81
C ALA A 283 6.55 17.02 -8.13
N GLY A 284 6.99 18.27 -8.06
CA GLY A 284 6.26 19.37 -8.63
C GLY A 284 6.23 19.29 -10.16
N CYS A 285 5.20 19.87 -10.74
CA CYS A 285 5.11 19.98 -12.19
C CYS A 285 6.20 20.94 -12.70
N GLY A 286 7.45 20.62 -12.69
CA GLY A 286 8.65 21.34 -13.22
C GLY A 286 8.58 22.78 -13.76
N CYS A 287 7.45 23.41 -13.56
CA CYS A 287 7.01 24.69 -14.10
C CYS A 287 6.82 25.76 -13.01
N SER A 288 6.89 25.42 -11.71
CA SER A 288 6.62 26.40 -10.64
C SER A 288 7.84 26.66 -9.77
N LEU A 289 7.99 27.90 -9.34
CA LEU A 289 9.07 28.35 -8.45
C LEU A 289 8.98 27.77 -7.04
N THR A 290 7.80 27.29 -6.63
CA THR A 290 7.51 26.78 -5.27
C THR A 290 7.06 25.33 -5.23
N ALA A 291 7.24 24.58 -6.30
CA ALA A 291 7.02 23.15 -6.32
C ALA A 291 8.38 22.41 -6.32
N PRO A 292 8.61 21.46 -5.39
CA PRO A 292 9.88 20.77 -5.27
C PRO A 292 10.19 19.93 -6.50
N THR A 293 11.47 19.83 -6.86
CA THR A 293 11.89 18.93 -7.96
C THR A 293 11.74 17.46 -7.58
N LEU A 294 11.83 17.14 -6.30
CA LEU A 294 11.59 15.81 -5.73
C LEU A 294 11.04 15.98 -4.32
N ARG A 295 10.03 15.17 -4.00
CA ARG A 295 9.60 14.95 -2.62
C ARG A 295 9.62 13.46 -2.30
N LEU A 296 10.11 13.14 -1.11
CA LEU A 296 9.95 11.83 -0.50
C LEU A 296 9.18 12.01 0.81
N PHE A 297 8.29 11.11 1.13
CA PHE A 297 7.54 11.18 2.38
C PHE A 297 7.26 9.80 2.97
N THR A 298 7.12 9.79 4.28
CA THR A 298 6.61 8.64 5.02
C THR A 298 5.70 9.13 6.14
N SER A 299 4.73 8.31 6.52
CA SER A 299 3.85 8.64 7.64
C SER A 299 3.52 7.43 8.49
N ILE A 300 3.23 7.72 9.74
CA ILE A 300 2.58 6.81 10.67
C ILE A 300 1.40 7.55 11.29
N ILE A 301 0.20 7.00 11.13
CA ILE A 301 -1.02 7.56 11.70
C ILE A 301 -1.74 6.45 12.45
N TRP A 302 -2.17 6.75 13.66
CA TRP A 302 -2.96 5.87 14.49
C TRP A 302 -4.38 6.39 14.62
N VAL A 303 -5.34 5.50 14.34
CA VAL A 303 -6.75 5.69 14.63
C VAL A 303 -7.19 4.48 15.44
N PRO A 304 -7.73 4.65 16.65
CA PRO A 304 -8.23 3.50 17.40
C PRO A 304 -9.20 2.71 16.53
N ALA A 305 -8.97 1.40 16.44
CA ALA A 305 -9.89 0.51 15.75
C ALA A 305 -11.28 0.69 16.38
N ILE A 306 -12.26 1.12 15.59
CA ILE A 306 -13.66 1.10 16.00
C ILE A 306 -13.95 -0.34 16.35
N THR A 307 -14.15 -0.63 17.62
CA THR A 307 -14.50 -1.96 18.07
C THR A 307 -15.80 -2.35 17.37
N LYS A 308 -15.76 -3.43 16.58
CA LYS A 308 -16.92 -4.01 15.86
C LYS A 308 -18.08 -4.38 16.80
N GLU A 309 -17.92 -4.14 18.07
CA GLU A 309 -18.87 -4.43 19.14
C GLU A 309 -20.13 -3.55 19.08
N TYR A 310 -20.02 -2.32 18.57
CA TYR A 310 -21.18 -1.44 18.41
C TYR A 310 -22.07 -1.82 17.21
N GLU A 311 -21.50 -2.36 16.13
CA GLU A 311 -22.29 -2.83 14.97
C GLU A 311 -23.01 -4.15 15.24
N ALA A 312 -22.50 -4.98 16.19
CA ALA A 312 -23.17 -6.21 16.59
C ALA A 312 -24.45 -5.96 17.39
N ILE A 313 -24.52 -4.85 18.14
CA ILE A 313 -25.68 -4.52 19.00
C ILE A 313 -26.87 -3.98 18.19
N GLU A 314 -26.65 -3.28 17.08
CA GLU A 314 -27.76 -2.83 16.21
C GLU A 314 -28.40 -3.94 15.36
N ARG A 315 -27.71 -5.05 15.12
CA ARG A 315 -28.25 -6.19 14.36
C ARG A 315 -29.24 -7.06 15.16
N PHE A 316 -29.36 -6.85 16.46
CA PHE A 316 -30.29 -7.57 17.33
C PHE A 316 -31.57 -6.80 17.66
N LYS A 317 -32.00 -5.85 16.84
CA LYS A 317 -33.39 -5.39 16.93
C LYS A 317 -34.28 -6.46 16.29
N GLU A 318 -34.95 -7.21 17.14
CA GLU A 318 -35.90 -8.25 16.77
C GLU A 318 -36.85 -7.79 15.66
N PRO A 319 -37.00 -8.57 14.59
CA PRO A 319 -38.07 -8.35 13.64
C PRO A 319 -39.45 -8.64 14.28
N PRO A 320 -40.51 -7.96 13.88
CA PRO A 320 -41.86 -8.20 14.42
C PRO A 320 -42.29 -9.65 14.17
N GLU A 321 -42.91 -10.22 15.17
CA GLU A 321 -43.37 -11.62 15.23
C GLU A 321 -44.23 -11.98 13.99
N PRO A 322 -43.86 -13.03 13.23
CA PRO A 322 -44.63 -13.43 12.05
C PRO A 322 -45.89 -14.18 12.42
N LEU A 323 -46.96 -13.90 11.68
CA LEU A 323 -48.23 -14.65 11.78
C LEU A 323 -48.01 -16.15 11.57
N PRO A 324 -48.77 -17.02 12.26
CA PRO A 324 -48.60 -18.46 12.20
C PRO A 324 -48.82 -19.02 10.78
N PRO A 325 -47.89 -19.82 10.27
CA PRO A 325 -47.98 -20.39 8.94
C PRO A 325 -49.03 -21.52 8.85
N PRO A 326 -49.58 -21.79 7.65
CA PRO A 326 -50.44 -22.98 7.44
C PRO A 326 -49.70 -24.30 7.74
N PRO A 327 -50.42 -25.37 8.11
CA PRO A 327 -49.78 -26.61 8.48
C PRO A 327 -48.91 -27.15 7.34
N PRO A 328 -47.66 -27.53 7.62
CA PRO A 328 -46.70 -27.97 6.60
C PRO A 328 -47.11 -29.29 5.96
N PRO A 329 -46.80 -29.53 4.69
CA PRO A 329 -46.84 -30.85 4.08
C PRO A 329 -45.95 -31.81 4.86
N VAL A 330 -46.38 -33.07 4.95
CA VAL A 330 -45.67 -34.11 5.73
C VAL A 330 -44.29 -34.32 5.13
N ASP A 331 -43.31 -34.02 5.90
CA ASP A 331 -41.88 -34.22 5.66
C ASP A 331 -41.41 -35.30 6.66
N PRO A 332 -41.09 -36.51 6.21
CA PRO A 332 -40.87 -37.64 7.12
C PRO A 332 -39.59 -37.52 7.97
N ASP A 333 -38.53 -36.86 7.49
CA ASP A 333 -37.27 -36.67 8.19
C ASP A 333 -36.97 -35.22 8.57
N GLY A 334 -37.83 -34.30 8.11
CA GLY A 334 -37.80 -32.89 8.55
C GLY A 334 -36.77 -32.02 7.83
N ASP A 335 -36.30 -32.42 6.65
CA ASP A 335 -35.27 -31.70 5.90
C ASP A 335 -35.78 -30.67 4.89
N SER A 336 -37.10 -30.52 4.80
CA SER A 336 -37.79 -29.61 3.88
C SER A 336 -37.77 -30.04 2.40
N VAL A 337 -37.27 -31.22 2.08
CA VAL A 337 -37.39 -31.81 0.75
C VAL A 337 -38.58 -32.78 0.76
N ILE A 338 -39.53 -32.59 -0.17
CA ILE A 338 -40.82 -33.30 -0.13
C ILE A 338 -41.01 -34.07 -1.43
N GLY A 339 -41.55 -35.29 -1.30
CA GLY A 339 -41.98 -36.13 -2.42
C GLY A 339 -40.82 -36.61 -3.30
N GLU A 340 -41.00 -36.58 -4.64
CA GLU A 340 -40.01 -37.11 -5.59
C GLU A 340 -38.66 -36.34 -5.61
N GLY A 341 -38.61 -35.17 -4.98
CA GLY A 341 -37.37 -34.40 -4.83
C GLY A 341 -36.47 -34.94 -3.73
N ASP A 342 -37.02 -35.71 -2.79
CA ASP A 342 -36.31 -36.32 -1.68
C ASP A 342 -35.81 -37.72 -2.06
N ARG A 343 -34.50 -37.85 -2.16
CA ARG A 343 -33.83 -39.13 -2.50
C ARG A 343 -33.58 -40.01 -1.29
N CYS A 344 -33.66 -39.43 -0.07
CA CYS A 344 -33.38 -40.10 1.20
C CYS A 344 -34.47 -39.82 2.24
N PRO A 345 -35.77 -40.18 2.02
CA PRO A 345 -36.92 -39.76 2.81
C PRO A 345 -36.92 -40.16 4.29
N SER A 346 -35.89 -40.79 4.79
CA SER A 346 -35.72 -41.20 6.18
C SER A 346 -34.44 -40.72 6.83
N ALA A 347 -33.66 -39.86 6.11
CA ALA A 347 -32.37 -39.39 6.59
C ALA A 347 -32.17 -37.97 6.10
N ALA A 348 -32.50 -37.01 6.94
CA ALA A 348 -32.46 -35.56 6.64
C ALA A 348 -31.14 -35.10 6.04
N GLY A 349 -31.22 -34.35 4.93
CA GLY A 349 -30.08 -33.78 4.25
C GLY A 349 -30.39 -32.48 3.53
N PRO A 350 -29.40 -31.77 2.98
CA PRO A 350 -29.64 -30.51 2.31
C PRO A 350 -30.35 -30.70 0.95
N VAL A 351 -31.13 -29.68 0.57
CA VAL A 351 -31.87 -29.65 -0.70
C VAL A 351 -30.94 -29.83 -1.91
N GLU A 352 -29.74 -29.29 -1.83
CA GLU A 352 -28.70 -29.38 -2.86
C GLU A 352 -28.19 -30.80 -3.08
N ASN A 353 -28.36 -31.67 -2.07
CA ASN A 353 -28.05 -33.12 -2.14
C ASN A 353 -29.31 -33.96 -2.36
N GLY A 354 -30.45 -33.34 -2.67
CA GLY A 354 -31.73 -34.01 -2.88
C GLY A 354 -32.25 -34.72 -1.63
N GLY A 355 -32.13 -34.07 -0.46
CA GLY A 355 -32.60 -34.60 0.82
C GLY A 355 -31.68 -35.66 1.47
N CYS A 356 -30.55 -36.00 0.86
CA CYS A 356 -29.62 -36.95 1.45
C CYS A 356 -28.58 -36.25 2.34
N PRO A 357 -28.20 -36.88 3.50
CA PRO A 357 -27.12 -36.36 4.32
C PRO A 357 -25.83 -36.16 3.52
N ASP A 358 -25.18 -35.04 3.76
CA ASP A 358 -23.85 -34.83 3.23
C ASP A 358 -22.84 -35.69 4.02
N THR A 359 -21.93 -36.30 3.30
CA THR A 359 -20.76 -36.98 3.85
C THR A 359 -19.56 -36.03 3.84
N ASP A 360 -18.68 -36.20 4.80
CA ASP A 360 -17.40 -35.50 4.93
C ASP A 360 -16.38 -36.56 5.34
N LYS A 361 -15.69 -37.11 4.34
CA LYS A 361 -14.87 -38.30 4.47
C LYS A 361 -13.59 -38.05 5.25
N ASP A 362 -12.99 -36.90 5.07
CA ASP A 362 -11.74 -36.53 5.71
C ASP A 362 -11.91 -35.61 6.93
N SER A 363 -13.18 -35.22 7.20
CA SER A 363 -13.58 -34.45 8.39
C SER A 363 -12.97 -33.05 8.47
N ASP A 364 -12.91 -32.36 7.36
CA ASP A 364 -12.39 -30.98 7.27
C ASP A 364 -13.48 -29.90 7.29
N ALA A 365 -14.74 -30.31 7.45
CA ALA A 365 -15.95 -29.49 7.45
C ALA A 365 -16.36 -28.97 6.05
N VAL A 366 -15.78 -29.48 4.98
CA VAL A 366 -16.27 -29.35 3.61
C VAL A 366 -16.86 -30.69 3.18
N VAL A 367 -18.13 -30.67 2.82
CA VAL A 367 -18.81 -31.91 2.44
C VAL A 367 -18.29 -32.46 1.11
N ASP A 368 -18.21 -33.79 0.95
CA ASP A 368 -17.61 -34.47 -0.20
C ASP A 368 -18.08 -33.94 -1.57
N ARG A 369 -19.36 -33.52 -1.69
CA ARG A 369 -19.91 -32.98 -2.95
C ARG A 369 -19.38 -31.58 -3.32
N LEU A 370 -18.87 -30.82 -2.35
CA LEU A 370 -18.29 -29.49 -2.51
C LEU A 370 -16.77 -29.52 -2.38
N ASP A 371 -16.25 -30.66 -1.92
CA ASP A 371 -14.84 -30.88 -1.67
C ASP A 371 -14.13 -31.36 -2.94
N ARG A 372 -13.10 -30.63 -3.34
CA ARG A 372 -12.25 -31.02 -4.48
C ARG A 372 -11.20 -32.07 -4.11
N CYS A 373 -10.98 -32.29 -2.82
CA CYS A 373 -9.98 -33.23 -2.28
C CYS A 373 -10.54 -34.11 -1.16
N PRO A 374 -11.62 -34.89 -1.37
CA PRO A 374 -12.40 -35.59 -0.31
C PRO A 374 -11.64 -36.62 0.52
N GLU A 375 -10.37 -36.82 0.27
CA GLU A 375 -9.48 -37.76 0.97
C GLU A 375 -8.40 -37.02 1.77
N HIS A 376 -8.33 -35.68 1.69
CA HIS A 376 -7.24 -34.89 2.23
C HIS A 376 -7.75 -33.64 2.93
N PRO A 377 -7.78 -33.63 4.26
CA PRO A 377 -8.31 -32.51 5.03
C PRO A 377 -7.70 -31.17 4.62
N MET A 378 -8.55 -30.19 4.36
CA MET A 378 -8.17 -28.86 3.89
C MET A 378 -7.14 -28.16 4.79
N GLY A 379 -7.20 -28.38 6.11
CA GLY A 379 -6.38 -27.65 7.06
C GLY A 379 -6.79 -26.16 7.18
N SER A 380 -6.08 -25.42 8.02
CA SER A 380 -6.45 -24.04 8.36
C SER A 380 -6.24 -23.00 7.26
N ARG A 381 -5.48 -23.32 6.22
CA ARG A 381 -5.10 -22.41 5.12
C ARG A 381 -5.54 -22.91 3.74
N GLY A 382 -6.16 -24.08 3.67
CA GLY A 382 -6.65 -24.67 2.43
C GLY A 382 -7.85 -23.92 1.84
N ARG A 383 -8.28 -24.34 0.65
CA ARG A 383 -9.45 -23.79 -0.06
C ARG A 383 -10.19 -24.90 -0.79
N ASP A 384 -11.52 -24.75 -0.86
CA ASP A 384 -12.41 -25.66 -1.59
C ASP A 384 -12.20 -27.14 -1.18
N GLY A 385 -11.98 -27.41 0.14
CA GLY A 385 -11.68 -28.73 0.66
C GLY A 385 -10.26 -29.23 0.42
N CYS A 386 -9.40 -28.49 -0.26
CA CYS A 386 -8.04 -28.93 -0.53
C CYS A 386 -7.02 -28.23 0.38
N PRO A 387 -6.06 -28.96 0.97
CA PRO A 387 -4.93 -28.36 1.66
C PRO A 387 -4.02 -27.63 0.66
N LEU A 388 -3.24 -26.64 1.15
CA LEU A 388 -2.29 -25.92 0.29
C LEU A 388 -1.23 -26.83 -0.32
N ALA A 389 -0.86 -27.90 0.38
CA ALA A 389 -0.01 -28.97 -0.14
C ALA A 389 -0.44 -30.31 0.42
N ARG A 390 -0.30 -31.39 -0.36
CA ARG A 390 -0.60 -32.77 0.05
C ARG A 390 0.31 -33.75 -0.65
N VAL A 391 0.54 -34.89 -0.01
CA VAL A 391 1.26 -35.99 -0.64
C VAL A 391 0.29 -36.81 -1.50
N GLU A 392 0.59 -36.94 -2.78
CA GLU A 392 -0.23 -37.68 -3.74
C GLU A 392 0.66 -38.57 -4.62
N GLY A 393 0.63 -39.85 -4.35
CA GLY A 393 1.48 -40.81 -5.05
C GLY A 393 2.99 -40.53 -4.84
N ASN A 394 3.68 -40.15 -5.91
CA ASN A 394 5.09 -39.84 -5.88
C ASN A 394 5.40 -38.31 -5.95
N LYS A 395 4.43 -37.47 -5.64
CA LYS A 395 4.58 -36.02 -5.67
C LYS A 395 3.99 -35.39 -4.39
N ILE A 396 4.47 -34.19 -4.08
CA ILE A 396 3.74 -33.27 -3.22
C ILE A 396 3.05 -32.30 -4.16
N VAL A 397 1.72 -32.36 -4.19
CA VAL A 397 0.88 -31.50 -5.01
C VAL A 397 0.58 -30.22 -4.25
N ILE A 398 0.78 -29.08 -4.86
CA ILE A 398 0.47 -27.77 -4.30
C ILE A 398 -0.78 -27.18 -4.95
N LEU A 399 -1.58 -26.46 -4.15
CA LEU A 399 -2.87 -25.91 -4.59
C LEU A 399 -2.70 -24.73 -5.58
N ASP A 400 -1.69 -23.90 -5.37
CA ASP A 400 -1.34 -22.76 -6.21
C ASP A 400 0.13 -22.79 -6.60
N GLN A 401 0.50 -22.03 -7.63
CA GLN A 401 1.88 -21.96 -8.10
C GLN A 401 2.77 -21.13 -7.16
N VAL A 402 4.06 -21.48 -7.14
CA VAL A 402 5.09 -20.67 -6.47
C VAL A 402 5.44 -19.49 -7.38
N HIS A 403 5.21 -18.27 -6.89
CA HIS A 403 5.46 -17.04 -7.61
C HIS A 403 6.84 -16.45 -7.29
N PHE A 404 7.49 -15.91 -8.31
CA PHE A 404 8.79 -15.26 -8.21
C PHE A 404 8.70 -13.82 -8.75
N ALA A 405 9.59 -12.97 -8.30
CA ALA A 405 9.78 -11.67 -8.91
C ALA A 405 10.17 -11.82 -10.40
N THR A 406 9.75 -10.87 -11.23
CA THR A 406 10.00 -10.92 -12.68
C THR A 406 11.49 -11.06 -12.98
N ASP A 407 11.83 -12.07 -13.80
CA ASP A 407 13.18 -12.42 -14.20
C ASP A 407 14.16 -12.70 -13.04
N GLN A 408 13.64 -12.99 -11.85
CA GLN A 408 14.42 -13.27 -10.64
C GLN A 408 14.07 -14.62 -10.03
N ASP A 409 14.87 -15.02 -9.08
CA ASP A 409 14.72 -16.20 -8.23
C ASP A 409 14.23 -15.85 -6.81
N VAL A 410 13.84 -14.59 -6.59
CA VAL A 410 13.26 -14.12 -5.33
C VAL A 410 11.82 -14.59 -5.25
N ILE A 411 11.52 -15.42 -4.24
CA ILE A 411 10.17 -15.94 -3.97
C ILE A 411 9.31 -14.80 -3.43
N LEU A 412 8.12 -14.62 -3.99
CA LEU A 412 7.20 -13.61 -3.52
C LEU A 412 6.49 -14.05 -2.24
N PRO A 413 6.20 -13.13 -1.30
CA PRO A 413 5.61 -13.44 0.02
C PRO A 413 4.29 -14.21 -0.03
N GLU A 414 3.50 -14.04 -1.10
CA GLU A 414 2.26 -14.78 -1.33
C GLU A 414 2.46 -16.29 -1.46
N SER A 415 3.67 -16.74 -1.80
CA SER A 415 4.02 -18.16 -1.93
C SER A 415 4.55 -18.78 -0.63
N PHE A 416 4.84 -17.98 0.39
CA PHE A 416 5.37 -18.50 1.66
C PHE A 416 4.41 -19.48 2.34
N PRO A 417 3.08 -19.22 2.43
CA PRO A 417 2.15 -20.15 3.06
C PRO A 417 2.13 -21.53 2.39
N ILE A 418 2.28 -21.58 1.06
CA ILE A 418 2.33 -22.84 0.30
C ILE A 418 3.60 -23.60 0.63
N LEU A 419 4.75 -22.92 0.64
CA LEU A 419 6.04 -23.54 0.93
C LEU A 419 6.17 -23.97 2.40
N GLU A 420 5.57 -23.21 3.33
CA GLU A 420 5.43 -23.61 4.74
C GLU A 420 4.62 -24.91 4.86
N GLU A 421 3.53 -25.05 4.08
CA GLU A 421 2.73 -26.28 4.09
C GLU A 421 3.49 -27.45 3.45
N VAL A 422 4.23 -27.24 2.37
CA VAL A 422 5.13 -28.26 1.82
C VAL A 422 6.16 -28.71 2.86
N ALA A 423 6.73 -27.79 3.62
CA ALA A 423 7.64 -28.12 4.71
C ALA A 423 6.93 -28.91 5.83
N SER A 424 5.71 -28.50 6.20
CA SER A 424 4.87 -29.19 7.19
C SER A 424 4.58 -30.63 6.74
N GLU A 425 4.21 -30.84 5.50
CA GLU A 425 3.98 -32.18 4.94
C GLU A 425 5.27 -33.04 4.98
N LEU A 426 6.40 -32.46 4.65
CA LEU A 426 7.68 -33.16 4.76
C LEU A 426 8.06 -33.50 6.21
N LEU A 427 7.66 -32.71 7.19
CA LEU A 427 7.89 -32.97 8.60
C LEU A 427 6.95 -34.04 9.15
N LYS A 428 5.70 -34.12 8.65
CA LYS A 428 4.72 -35.18 9.00
C LYS A 428 5.11 -36.52 8.38
N HIS A 429 5.63 -36.51 7.14
CA HIS A 429 5.97 -37.70 6.35
C HIS A 429 7.46 -38.02 6.42
N LEU A 430 7.91 -38.59 7.55
CA LEU A 430 9.32 -38.95 7.76
C LEU A 430 9.80 -40.09 6.86
N GLU A 431 8.86 -40.89 6.32
CA GLU A 431 9.14 -41.95 5.34
C GLU A 431 9.60 -41.42 4.00
N ILE A 432 9.28 -40.16 3.66
CA ILE A 432 9.79 -39.48 2.46
C ILE A 432 11.26 -39.17 2.68
N GLN A 433 12.12 -39.99 2.13
CA GLN A 433 13.56 -39.86 2.32
C GLN A 433 14.16 -38.71 1.49
N ARG A 434 13.61 -38.45 0.31
CA ARG A 434 14.10 -37.35 -0.55
C ARG A 434 13.04 -36.80 -1.49
N VAL A 435 13.03 -35.48 -1.63
CA VAL A 435 12.21 -34.76 -2.61
C VAL A 435 13.12 -33.98 -3.56
N LEU A 436 12.84 -34.05 -4.83
CA LEU A 436 13.43 -33.25 -5.88
C LEU A 436 12.52 -32.04 -6.14
N VAL A 437 13.06 -30.83 -5.92
CA VAL A 437 12.43 -29.56 -6.29
C VAL A 437 12.78 -29.27 -7.76
N GLU A 438 11.79 -29.32 -8.63
CA GLU A 438 11.94 -29.10 -10.08
C GLU A 438 11.33 -27.78 -10.47
N ALA A 439 12.12 -26.89 -11.09
CA ALA A 439 11.58 -25.63 -11.60
C ALA A 439 11.63 -25.57 -13.12
N HIS A 440 10.60 -24.98 -13.69
CA HIS A 440 10.35 -24.90 -15.13
C HIS A 440 10.08 -23.45 -15.55
N THR A 441 10.32 -23.16 -16.84
CA THR A 441 10.04 -21.87 -17.46
C THR A 441 9.16 -22.06 -18.70
N ASP A 442 8.62 -20.95 -19.19
CA ASP A 442 8.05 -20.90 -20.55
C ASP A 442 9.14 -20.81 -21.64
N ALA A 443 8.73 -20.72 -22.90
CA ALA A 443 9.65 -20.76 -24.04
C ALA A 443 10.12 -19.38 -24.55
N ARG A 444 9.85 -18.26 -23.85
CA ARG A 444 10.11 -16.91 -24.36
C ARG A 444 11.59 -16.52 -24.42
N ALA A 445 12.45 -17.09 -23.58
CA ALA A 445 13.86 -16.75 -23.55
C ALA A 445 14.73 -17.88 -24.13
N SER A 446 16.06 -17.65 -24.20
CA SER A 446 17.00 -18.67 -24.66
C SER A 446 17.10 -19.86 -23.71
N ASP A 447 17.53 -21.02 -24.21
CA ASP A 447 17.70 -22.21 -23.37
C ASP A 447 18.70 -21.98 -22.23
N ALA A 448 19.80 -21.32 -22.51
CA ALA A 448 20.82 -21.02 -21.50
C ALA A 448 20.25 -20.15 -20.38
N TYR A 449 19.46 -19.12 -20.73
CA TYR A 449 18.82 -18.25 -19.76
C TYR A 449 17.76 -19.00 -18.94
N ASN A 450 16.86 -19.74 -19.62
CA ASN A 450 15.79 -20.48 -18.97
C ASN A 450 16.32 -21.56 -18.04
N ASN A 451 17.39 -22.25 -18.41
CA ASN A 451 18.04 -23.24 -17.59
C ASN A 451 18.69 -22.59 -16.35
N ASP A 452 19.38 -21.47 -16.51
CA ASP A 452 19.97 -20.76 -15.34
C ASP A 452 18.87 -20.23 -14.41
N LEU A 453 17.83 -19.58 -14.95
CA LEU A 453 16.72 -19.03 -14.15
C LEU A 453 15.99 -20.13 -13.39
N SER A 454 15.63 -21.24 -14.05
CA SER A 454 14.95 -22.36 -13.39
C SER A 454 15.83 -22.99 -12.31
N ARG A 455 17.14 -23.18 -12.57
CA ARG A 455 18.08 -23.69 -11.59
C ARG A 455 18.12 -22.81 -10.32
N ARG A 456 18.26 -21.49 -10.49
CA ARG A 456 18.26 -20.56 -9.36
C ARG A 456 16.93 -20.58 -8.60
N ARG A 457 15.79 -20.64 -9.29
CA ARG A 457 14.46 -20.74 -8.66
C ARG A 457 14.30 -22.04 -7.86
N ALA A 458 14.69 -23.18 -8.42
CA ALA A 458 14.67 -24.44 -7.70
C ALA A 458 15.54 -24.40 -6.43
N ALA A 459 16.72 -23.78 -6.52
CA ALA A 459 17.61 -23.59 -5.39
C ALA A 459 17.02 -22.66 -4.33
N SER A 460 16.35 -21.58 -4.73
CA SER A 460 15.68 -20.66 -3.77
C SER A 460 14.55 -21.36 -3.01
N VAL A 461 13.75 -22.20 -3.69
CA VAL A 461 12.71 -23.00 -3.03
C VAL A 461 13.33 -24.03 -2.09
N MET A 462 14.38 -24.71 -2.51
CA MET A 462 15.11 -25.64 -1.64
C MET A 462 15.66 -24.94 -0.40
N ASN A 463 16.26 -23.76 -0.56
CA ASN A 463 16.76 -22.97 0.57
C ASN A 463 15.64 -22.57 1.54
N PHE A 464 14.49 -22.17 1.03
CA PHE A 464 13.32 -21.89 1.87
C PHE A 464 12.92 -23.11 2.72
N LEU A 465 12.92 -24.31 2.13
CA LEU A 465 12.61 -25.55 2.85
C LEU A 465 13.70 -25.90 3.88
N LEU A 466 14.97 -25.65 3.57
CA LEU A 466 16.08 -25.79 4.54
C LEU A 466 15.89 -24.84 5.72
N ASP A 467 15.59 -23.57 5.45
CA ASP A 467 15.32 -22.56 6.48
C ASP A 467 14.07 -22.91 7.32
N SER A 468 13.13 -23.67 6.73
CA SER A 468 11.93 -24.22 7.39
C SER A 468 12.22 -25.50 8.19
N GLY A 469 13.48 -25.94 8.29
CA GLY A 469 13.93 -27.04 9.13
C GLY A 469 13.98 -28.42 8.47
N ILE A 470 13.83 -28.50 7.14
CA ILE A 470 14.00 -29.76 6.42
C ILE A 470 15.49 -30.07 6.26
N ALA A 471 15.90 -31.28 6.59
CA ALA A 471 17.30 -31.71 6.49
C ALA A 471 17.79 -31.71 5.02
N VAL A 472 19.03 -31.26 4.80
CA VAL A 472 19.61 -31.10 3.46
C VAL A 472 19.66 -32.40 2.68
N GLU A 473 19.82 -33.53 3.38
CA GLU A 473 19.85 -34.87 2.78
C GLU A 473 18.51 -35.29 2.18
N ARG A 474 17.43 -34.64 2.63
CA ARG A 474 16.06 -34.90 2.14
C ARG A 474 15.69 -34.05 0.95
N LEU A 475 16.53 -33.16 0.49
CA LEU A 475 16.24 -32.21 -0.58
C LEU A 475 17.24 -32.30 -1.72
N CYS A 476 16.74 -32.23 -2.93
CA CYS A 476 17.48 -31.96 -4.15
C CYS A 476 16.79 -30.85 -4.93
N SER A 477 17.52 -30.11 -5.73
CA SER A 477 16.94 -29.12 -6.65
C SER A 477 17.50 -29.29 -8.05
N ALA A 478 16.64 -29.11 -9.07
CA ALA A 478 17.04 -29.13 -10.48
C ALA A 478 16.22 -28.13 -11.29
N GLY A 479 16.87 -27.45 -12.24
CA GLY A 479 16.22 -26.56 -13.19
C GLY A 479 16.09 -27.23 -14.55
N PHE A 480 14.89 -27.27 -15.11
CA PHE A 480 14.59 -27.90 -16.39
C PHE A 480 14.33 -26.89 -17.52
N GLY A 481 14.41 -25.59 -17.23
CA GLY A 481 14.12 -24.56 -18.22
C GLY A 481 12.78 -24.84 -18.91
N ARG A 482 12.74 -24.75 -20.24
CA ARG A 482 11.57 -25.04 -21.07
C ARG A 482 11.50 -26.48 -21.59
N SER A 483 12.37 -27.39 -21.14
CA SER A 483 12.50 -28.74 -21.73
C SER A 483 11.36 -29.69 -21.40
N ARG A 484 10.55 -29.39 -20.36
CA ARG A 484 9.43 -30.24 -19.90
C ARG A 484 8.13 -29.42 -19.81
N PRO A 485 7.55 -28.97 -20.93
CA PRO A 485 6.30 -28.23 -20.92
C PRO A 485 5.12 -29.14 -20.55
N VAL A 486 4.16 -28.63 -19.77
CA VAL A 486 2.88 -29.29 -19.46
C VAL A 486 1.75 -28.76 -20.32
N ALA A 487 1.95 -27.61 -20.97
CA ALA A 487 1.03 -27.00 -21.91
C ALA A 487 1.81 -26.45 -23.13
N ALA A 488 1.12 -26.24 -24.26
CA ALA A 488 1.72 -25.59 -25.42
C ALA A 488 2.13 -24.15 -25.06
N ASN A 489 3.26 -23.66 -25.62
CA ASN A 489 3.72 -22.29 -25.38
C ASN A 489 3.11 -21.29 -26.39
N ASP A 490 1.82 -21.35 -26.60
CA ASP A 490 1.06 -20.63 -27.64
C ASP A 490 0.18 -19.50 -27.11
N SER A 491 -0.06 -19.47 -25.81
CA SER A 491 -0.85 -18.45 -25.12
C SER A 491 -0.25 -18.11 -23.77
N GLU A 492 -0.56 -16.91 -23.24
CA GLU A 492 -0.05 -16.51 -21.92
C GLU A 492 -0.57 -17.44 -20.80
N SER A 493 -1.79 -17.93 -20.91
CA SER A 493 -2.35 -18.90 -19.96
C SER A 493 -1.60 -20.22 -19.98
N ASN A 494 -1.27 -20.75 -21.15
CA ASN A 494 -0.49 -21.97 -21.29
C ASN A 494 0.98 -21.78 -20.85
N MET A 495 1.58 -20.64 -21.19
CA MET A 495 2.91 -20.28 -20.71
C MET A 495 2.95 -20.14 -19.19
N ALA A 496 1.88 -19.61 -18.58
CA ALA A 496 1.78 -19.54 -17.12
C ALA A 496 1.80 -20.93 -16.47
N LEU A 497 1.13 -21.91 -17.05
CA LEU A 497 1.19 -23.30 -16.57
C LEU A 497 2.60 -23.91 -16.67
N ASN A 498 3.39 -23.49 -17.65
CA ASN A 498 4.77 -23.95 -17.80
C ASN A 498 5.73 -23.30 -16.79
N ARG A 499 5.44 -22.10 -16.30
CA ARG A 499 6.21 -21.41 -15.24
C ARG A 499 5.80 -21.97 -13.87
N ARG A 500 6.30 -23.15 -13.52
CA ARG A 500 5.91 -23.86 -12.31
C ARG A 500 7.07 -24.44 -11.53
N VAL A 501 6.79 -24.79 -10.29
CA VAL A 501 7.65 -25.63 -9.42
C VAL A 501 6.91 -26.93 -9.11
N GLU A 502 7.59 -28.06 -9.24
CA GLU A 502 7.09 -29.38 -8.86
C GLU A 502 7.96 -29.98 -7.75
N PHE A 503 7.33 -30.81 -6.90
CA PHE A 503 8.00 -31.52 -5.82
C PHE A 503 7.83 -33.02 -6.05
N THR A 504 8.88 -33.67 -6.56
CA THR A 504 8.85 -35.10 -6.90
C THR A 504 9.50 -35.92 -5.81
N ILE A 505 8.75 -36.84 -5.21
CA ILE A 505 9.24 -37.78 -4.19
C ILE A 505 10.08 -38.86 -4.89
N GLN A 506 11.33 -38.96 -4.47
CA GLN A 506 12.21 -39.99 -5.01
C GLN A 506 11.97 -41.32 -4.27
N PRO A 507 11.78 -42.44 -5.00
CA PRO A 507 11.54 -43.72 -4.36
C PRO A 507 12.73 -44.15 -3.50
N PRO A 508 12.49 -44.83 -2.38
CA PRO A 508 13.56 -45.45 -1.60
C PRO A 508 14.28 -46.51 -2.44
N VAL A 509 15.58 -46.45 -2.47
CA VAL A 509 16.42 -47.49 -3.10
C VAL A 509 17.00 -48.34 -1.99
N ASN A 510 16.99 -49.66 -2.14
CA ASN A 510 17.67 -50.56 -1.23
C ASN A 510 19.20 -50.26 -1.25
N GLY A 511 19.68 -49.37 -0.37
CA GLY A 511 21.02 -48.89 -0.32
C GLY A 511 21.13 -47.41 0.09
N PRO A 512 22.34 -46.81 0.08
CA PRO A 512 22.48 -45.39 0.30
C PRO A 512 21.70 -44.59 -0.75
N LEU A 513 21.07 -43.50 -0.36
CA LEU A 513 20.31 -42.63 -1.26
C LEU A 513 21.16 -42.24 -2.47
N PRO A 514 20.67 -42.37 -3.72
CA PRO A 514 21.39 -41.95 -4.89
C PRO A 514 21.75 -40.46 -4.78
N ALA A 515 22.86 -40.06 -5.41
CA ALA A 515 23.19 -38.64 -5.51
C ALA A 515 22.04 -37.88 -6.15
N CYS A 516 21.89 -36.60 -5.80
CA CYS A 516 20.91 -35.76 -6.48
C CYS A 516 21.12 -35.84 -8.00
N PRO A 517 20.03 -35.93 -8.80
CA PRO A 517 20.19 -35.99 -10.25
C PRO A 517 20.99 -34.77 -10.70
N PRO A 518 22.01 -34.99 -11.58
CA PRO A 518 22.78 -33.87 -12.12
C PRO A 518 21.85 -32.92 -12.86
N ASP A 519 22.08 -31.63 -12.65
CA ASP A 519 21.28 -30.59 -13.34
C ASP A 519 21.39 -30.78 -14.87
N PRO A 520 20.30 -30.84 -15.60
CA PRO A 520 20.34 -30.94 -17.08
C PRO A 520 21.15 -29.82 -17.73
N ALA A 521 21.24 -28.66 -17.09
CA ALA A 521 22.07 -27.54 -17.54
C ALA A 521 23.58 -27.80 -17.42
N GLU A 522 24.00 -28.60 -16.45
CA GLU A 522 25.39 -28.94 -16.24
C GLU A 522 25.91 -29.99 -17.26
N GLN A 523 25.00 -30.81 -17.79
CA GLN A 523 25.30 -31.78 -18.85
C GLN A 523 25.45 -31.14 -20.23
N ALA A 524 24.95 -29.93 -20.44
CA ALA A 524 25.00 -29.20 -21.72
C ALA A 524 26.30 -28.38 -21.90
N LEU A 525 27.15 -28.29 -20.90
CA LEU A 525 28.44 -27.59 -21.02
C LEU A 525 29.45 -28.53 -21.68
N PRO A 526 30.18 -28.11 -22.76
CA PRO A 526 31.25 -28.91 -23.33
C PRO A 526 32.35 -29.11 -22.31
N PRO A 527 33.02 -30.26 -22.27
CA PRO A 527 34.05 -30.56 -21.27
C PRO A 527 35.15 -29.50 -21.30
N VAL A 528 35.35 -28.82 -20.18
CA VAL A 528 36.46 -27.88 -19.99
C VAL A 528 37.76 -28.67 -20.18
N LYS A 529 38.48 -28.42 -21.27
CA LYS A 529 39.83 -28.95 -21.47
C LYS A 529 40.69 -28.48 -20.32
N GLN A 530 41.02 -29.40 -19.43
CA GLN A 530 42.04 -29.17 -18.38
C GLN A 530 43.39 -28.90 -19.05
N GLY A 531 43.70 -27.63 -19.23
CA GLY A 531 45.05 -27.21 -19.62
C GLY A 531 46.00 -27.51 -18.46
N ARG A 532 46.94 -28.46 -18.69
CA ARG A 532 48.09 -28.70 -17.83
C ARG A 532 48.96 -27.45 -17.82
N GLY A 533 48.66 -26.48 -16.98
CA GLY A 533 49.53 -25.36 -16.64
C GLY A 533 50.45 -25.75 -15.49
N LYS A 534 51.72 -25.97 -15.78
CA LYS A 534 52.76 -26.08 -14.77
C LYS A 534 52.79 -24.83 -13.92
N ARG A 535 52.52 -24.97 -12.64
CA ARG A 535 52.79 -23.91 -11.65
C ARG A 535 54.30 -23.77 -11.54
N GLN A 536 54.87 -22.66 -12.00
CA GLN A 536 56.16 -22.14 -11.56
C GLN A 536 55.88 -21.24 -10.35
N SER A 537 56.47 -21.60 -9.22
CA SER A 537 56.50 -20.79 -8.00
C SER A 537 57.45 -19.61 -8.21
N PRO A 538 57.11 -18.39 -7.80
CA PRO A 538 58.07 -17.30 -7.76
C PRO A 538 58.93 -17.41 -6.47
N GLU A 539 60.24 -17.31 -6.67
CA GLU A 539 61.30 -17.21 -5.70
C GLU A 539 61.22 -15.88 -4.92
N PRO A 540 61.58 -15.82 -3.62
CA PRO A 540 61.49 -14.60 -2.84
C PRO A 540 62.70 -13.69 -3.09
N THR A 541 62.44 -12.49 -3.59
CA THR A 541 63.47 -11.44 -3.65
C THR A 541 63.71 -10.83 -2.27
N ARG A 542 64.97 -10.87 -1.85
CA ARG A 542 65.53 -10.26 -0.65
C ARG A 542 65.42 -8.73 -0.69
N SER A 543 65.07 -8.19 0.48
CA SER A 543 65.25 -6.80 0.85
C SER A 543 66.71 -6.36 0.78
N ALA A 544 66.97 -5.18 0.26
CA ALA A 544 68.17 -4.41 0.57
C ALA A 544 67.71 -3.04 1.06
N SER A 545 67.96 -2.82 2.36
CA SER A 545 68.03 -1.48 2.97
C SER A 545 69.35 -0.82 2.43
N ASP A 546 69.30 0.49 2.15
CA ASP A 546 70.12 1.52 2.75
C ASP A 546 70.21 2.80 1.88
N ALA A 547 70.13 3.89 2.62
CA ALA A 547 70.85 5.15 2.44
C ALA A 547 70.40 6.16 1.36
N ARG A 548 69.76 7.16 1.70
CA ARG A 548 70.10 8.57 2.12
C ARG A 548 68.92 9.47 2.06
#